data_c08a92992d3147ac29e93eea012e6c8c
#
_entry.id   c08a92992d3147ac29e93eea012e6c8c
#
_cell.length_a   1.000
_cell.length_b   1.000
_cell.length_c   1.000
_cell.angle_alpha   90.00
_cell.angle_beta   90.00
_cell.angle_gamma   90.00
#
_symmetry.space_group_name_H-M   'P 1'
#
loop_
_entity.id
_entity.type
_entity.pdbx_description
1 polymer ?
#
loop_
_entity_poly.entity_id
_entity_poly.type
_entity_poly.pdbx_seq_one_letter_code
_entity_poly.pdbx_strand_id
1 'polypeptide(L)'
;LVADENMSTLMDFKHKSVFKAEAGENGGIKNMHGACAKDLYIKVPVGTVVKDVKTGNIIADLKTHDQKALVARGGRGNARFATAQKRAPQFCEPGEPSIERELFLELKLIADVGLLGMPNAGKSTLISRISSAKPKIADYPFTTLIPNLGVVKKRSGDGYVVADIPGLIEGASDGV
;
A
#
# COMPACT_ATOMS: atom_id res chain seq x y z
N LEU A 1 1.72 -7.01 -3.17
CA LEU A 1 2.12 -5.62 -3.18
C LEU A 1 3.63 -5.50 -3.44
N VAL A 2 4.07 -4.44 -4.08
CA VAL A 2 5.48 -4.16 -4.36
C VAL A 2 5.75 -2.70 -4.03
N ALA A 3 6.78 -2.44 -3.24
CA ALA A 3 7.20 -1.08 -2.89
C ALA A 3 7.94 -0.43 -4.07
N ASP A 4 7.53 0.77 -4.46
CA ASP A 4 8.14 1.54 -5.55
C ASP A 4 8.52 2.93 -5.02
N GLU A 5 9.80 3.29 -5.14
CA GLU A 5 10.31 4.60 -4.69
C GLU A 5 9.84 5.75 -5.57
N ASN A 6 9.41 5.46 -6.80
CA ASN A 6 8.86 6.48 -7.69
C ASN A 6 7.42 6.89 -7.33
N MET A 7 6.80 6.18 -6.39
CA MET A 7 5.49 6.52 -5.86
C MET A 7 5.63 7.22 -4.51
N SER A 8 5.06 8.41 -4.39
CA SER A 8 5.10 9.20 -3.15
C SER A 8 3.75 9.27 -2.41
N THR A 9 2.66 8.81 -3.03
CA THR A 9 1.33 8.93 -2.44
C THR A 9 0.45 7.70 -2.70
N LEU A 10 -0.56 7.48 -1.84
CA LEU A 10 -1.60 6.46 -2.01
C LEU A 10 -2.86 7.01 -2.71
N MET A 11 -2.76 8.15 -3.42
CA MET A 11 -3.93 8.82 -4.02
C MET A 11 -4.65 7.95 -5.06
N ASP A 12 -3.93 7.13 -5.81
CA ASP A 12 -4.49 6.27 -6.85
C ASP A 12 -5.46 5.24 -6.27
N PHE A 13 -5.22 4.78 -5.05
CA PHE A 13 -6.08 3.82 -4.35
C PHE A 13 -7.42 4.41 -3.93
N LYS A 14 -7.55 5.74 -3.90
CA LYS A 14 -8.82 6.42 -3.66
C LYS A 14 -9.77 6.27 -4.85
N HIS A 15 -9.23 6.22 -6.06
CA HIS A 15 -10.01 6.09 -7.30
C HIS A 15 -10.23 4.63 -7.69
N LYS A 16 -9.25 3.77 -7.43
CA LYS A 16 -9.33 2.34 -7.71
C LYS A 16 -9.04 1.56 -6.42
N SER A 17 -10.10 1.10 -5.77
CA SER A 17 -10.02 0.36 -4.50
C SER A 17 -10.10 -1.15 -4.66
N VAL A 18 -10.57 -1.65 -5.81
CA VAL A 18 -10.73 -3.09 -6.05
C VAL A 18 -9.71 -3.57 -7.07
N PHE A 19 -8.94 -4.57 -6.68
CA PHE A 19 -7.92 -5.21 -7.51
C PHE A 19 -8.23 -6.70 -7.59
N LYS A 20 -8.38 -7.21 -8.81
CA LYS A 20 -8.70 -8.60 -9.09
C LYS A 20 -7.62 -9.17 -10.01
N ALA A 21 -6.98 -10.25 -9.58
CA ALA A 21 -6.09 -11.03 -10.44
C ALA A 21 -6.90 -11.75 -11.52
N GLU A 22 -6.26 -12.04 -12.63
CA GLU A 22 -6.87 -12.85 -13.69
C GLU A 22 -7.16 -14.25 -13.19
N ALA A 23 -8.17 -14.89 -13.77
CA ALA A 23 -8.46 -16.28 -13.50
C ALA A 23 -7.55 -17.18 -14.36
N GLY A 24 -7.11 -18.31 -13.82
CA GLY A 24 -6.47 -19.34 -14.61
C GLY A 24 -7.44 -19.97 -15.61
N GLU A 25 -6.92 -20.58 -16.63
CA GLU A 25 -7.71 -21.31 -17.62
C GLU A 25 -8.20 -22.65 -17.07
N ASN A 26 -9.37 -23.04 -17.50
CA ASN A 26 -9.88 -24.39 -17.19
C ASN A 26 -9.05 -25.44 -17.90
N GLY A 27 -8.89 -26.60 -17.25
CA GLY A 27 -8.28 -27.76 -17.90
C GLY A 27 -9.09 -28.25 -19.09
N GLY A 28 -8.39 -28.73 -20.11
CA GLY A 28 -8.99 -29.29 -21.32
C GLY A 28 -9.27 -30.80 -21.23
N ILE A 29 -9.87 -31.33 -22.29
CA ILE A 29 -10.05 -32.78 -22.49
C ILE A 29 -8.70 -33.49 -22.61
N LYS A 30 -8.68 -34.81 -22.42
CA LYS A 30 -7.45 -35.63 -22.46
C LYS A 30 -6.40 -35.26 -21.40
N ASN A 31 -6.84 -34.85 -20.21
CA ASN A 31 -5.97 -34.58 -19.07
C ASN A 31 -5.01 -33.38 -19.28
N MET A 32 -5.41 -32.43 -20.12
CA MET A 32 -4.65 -31.18 -20.33
C MET A 32 -4.90 -30.18 -19.21
N HIS A 33 -3.82 -29.61 -18.70
CA HIS A 33 -3.92 -28.51 -17.73
C HIS A 33 -4.24 -27.19 -18.43
N GLY A 34 -5.09 -26.39 -17.81
CA GLY A 34 -5.22 -24.97 -18.16
C GLY A 34 -3.99 -24.18 -17.73
N ALA A 35 -3.74 -23.08 -18.40
CA ALA A 35 -2.66 -22.15 -18.03
C ALA A 35 -2.94 -21.50 -16.67
N CYS A 36 -1.89 -21.35 -15.87
CA CYS A 36 -1.97 -20.57 -14.62
C CYS A 36 -2.04 -19.08 -14.97
N ALA A 37 -2.89 -18.35 -14.25
CA ALA A 37 -2.91 -16.89 -14.33
C ALA A 37 -1.60 -16.30 -13.83
N LYS A 38 -1.27 -15.11 -14.33
CA LYS A 38 -0.11 -14.36 -13.85
C LYS A 38 -0.41 -13.73 -12.49
N ASP A 39 0.64 -13.58 -11.70
CA ASP A 39 0.55 -12.84 -10.44
C ASP A 39 0.22 -11.37 -10.70
N LEU A 40 -0.69 -10.81 -9.91
CA LEU A 40 -1.00 -9.39 -9.94
C LEU A 40 -0.08 -8.62 -8.99
N TYR A 41 0.75 -7.75 -9.55
CA TYR A 41 1.61 -6.84 -8.79
C TYR A 41 0.94 -5.48 -8.68
N ILE A 42 0.73 -5.03 -7.45
CA ILE A 42 0.17 -3.71 -7.15
C ILE A 42 1.29 -2.89 -6.51
N LYS A 43 1.67 -1.79 -7.17
CA LYS A 43 2.71 -0.90 -6.68
C LYS A 43 2.17 -0.01 -5.58
N VAL A 44 2.97 0.19 -4.54
CA VAL A 44 2.69 1.07 -3.40
C VAL A 44 3.94 1.85 -3.04
N PRO A 45 3.83 3.04 -2.44
CA PRO A 45 5.00 3.79 -2.00
C PRO A 45 5.84 3.03 -0.97
N VAL A 46 7.14 3.31 -0.95
CA VAL A 46 8.03 2.86 0.15
C VAL A 46 7.55 3.47 1.46
N GLY A 47 7.61 2.70 2.56
CA GLY A 47 7.07 3.11 3.86
C GLY A 47 5.59 2.78 4.07
N THR A 48 4.98 2.02 3.15
CA THR A 48 3.58 1.59 3.29
C THR A 48 3.46 0.42 4.26
N VAL A 49 2.64 0.60 5.30
CA VAL A 49 2.21 -0.47 6.19
C VAL A 49 0.87 -1.01 5.72
N VAL A 50 0.78 -2.32 5.64
CA VAL A 50 -0.40 -3.06 5.18
C VAL A 50 -1.03 -3.76 6.37
N LYS A 51 -2.27 -3.41 6.68
CA LYS A 51 -3.06 -4.03 7.76
C LYS A 51 -4.26 -4.76 7.19
N ASP A 52 -4.63 -5.86 7.79
CA ASP A 52 -5.87 -6.56 7.49
C ASP A 52 -7.02 -5.86 8.23
N VAL A 53 -8.06 -5.43 7.52
CA VAL A 53 -9.21 -4.72 8.10
C VAL A 53 -9.96 -5.62 9.08
N LYS A 54 -10.09 -6.91 8.79
CA LYS A 54 -10.87 -7.84 9.61
C LYS A 54 -10.18 -8.19 10.93
N THR A 55 -8.85 -8.37 10.89
CA THR A 55 -8.09 -8.83 12.07
C THR A 55 -7.34 -7.69 12.76
N GLY A 56 -7.16 -6.54 12.10
CA GLY A 56 -6.33 -5.44 12.56
C GLY A 56 -4.83 -5.71 12.55
N ASN A 57 -4.42 -6.91 12.15
CA ASN A 57 -3.02 -7.32 12.17
C ASN A 57 -2.22 -6.68 11.04
N ILE A 58 -0.96 -6.35 11.32
CA ILE A 58 -0.02 -5.92 10.29
C ILE A 58 0.40 -7.13 9.48
N ILE A 59 0.12 -7.11 8.17
CA ILE A 59 0.52 -8.15 7.22
C ILE A 59 1.94 -7.89 6.74
N ALA A 60 2.27 -6.63 6.44
CA ALA A 60 3.58 -6.24 5.91
C ALA A 60 3.89 -4.78 6.23
N ASP A 61 5.20 -4.49 6.34
CA ASP A 61 5.77 -3.15 6.44
C ASP A 61 6.81 -3.04 5.31
N LEU A 62 6.50 -2.27 4.29
CA LEU A 62 7.26 -2.16 3.05
C LEU A 62 8.24 -0.99 3.14
N LYS A 63 9.46 -1.23 3.62
CA LYS A 63 10.45 -0.20 3.95
C LYS A 63 11.45 0.07 2.84
N THR A 64 11.67 -0.91 1.96
CA THR A 64 12.71 -0.81 0.92
C THR A 64 12.11 -0.95 -0.47
N HIS A 65 12.75 -0.32 -1.45
CA HIS A 65 12.37 -0.46 -2.86
C HIS A 65 12.36 -1.93 -3.30
N ASP A 66 11.46 -2.28 -4.19
CA ASP A 66 11.21 -3.63 -4.70
C ASP A 66 10.88 -4.69 -3.64
N GLN A 67 10.66 -4.31 -2.39
CA GLN A 67 10.18 -5.23 -1.38
C GLN A 67 8.77 -5.72 -1.74
N LYS A 68 8.58 -7.04 -1.73
CA LYS A 68 7.32 -7.68 -2.10
C LYS A 68 6.63 -8.27 -0.89
N ALA A 69 5.31 -8.09 -0.82
CA ALA A 69 4.47 -8.72 0.18
C ALA A 69 3.31 -9.46 -0.48
N LEU A 70 3.17 -10.74 -0.16
CA LEU A 70 2.03 -11.55 -0.57
C LEU A 70 0.86 -11.27 0.36
N VAL A 71 -0.19 -10.64 -0.13
CA VAL A 71 -1.36 -10.23 0.67
C VAL A 71 -2.57 -11.13 0.48
N ALA A 72 -2.72 -11.73 -0.69
CA ALA A 72 -3.78 -12.70 -0.96
C ALA A 72 -3.27 -13.79 -1.92
N ARG A 73 -3.81 -14.97 -1.78
CA ARG A 73 -3.54 -16.10 -2.69
C ARG A 73 -4.75 -16.35 -3.56
N GLY A 74 -4.51 -16.69 -4.81
CA GLY A 74 -5.53 -17.21 -5.71
C GLY A 74 -6.04 -18.56 -5.25
N GLY A 75 -7.22 -18.95 -5.74
CA GLY A 75 -7.73 -20.27 -5.56
C GLY A 75 -6.85 -21.33 -6.26
N ARG A 76 -6.92 -22.54 -5.80
CA ARG A 76 -6.21 -23.67 -6.36
C ARG A 76 -7.19 -24.56 -7.14
N GLY A 77 -6.81 -24.97 -8.35
CA GLY A 77 -7.58 -25.96 -9.10
C GLY A 77 -7.62 -27.29 -8.37
N ASN A 78 -8.62 -28.11 -8.73
CA ASN A 78 -8.78 -29.46 -8.18
C ASN A 78 -7.56 -30.33 -8.49
N ALA A 79 -7.28 -31.27 -7.58
CA ALA A 79 -6.18 -32.22 -7.74
C ALA A 79 -6.53 -33.29 -8.81
N ARG A 80 -5.49 -33.91 -9.35
CA ARG A 80 -5.65 -35.05 -10.24
C ARG A 80 -5.99 -36.30 -9.44
N PHE A 81 -7.06 -36.95 -9.79
CA PHE A 81 -7.49 -38.21 -9.19
C PHE A 81 -7.22 -39.45 -10.10
N ALA A 82 -6.79 -39.22 -11.34
CA ALA A 82 -6.42 -40.29 -12.22
C ALA A 82 -5.13 -40.99 -11.77
N THR A 83 -5.21 -42.28 -11.52
CA THR A 83 -4.06 -43.13 -11.18
C THR A 83 -3.87 -44.19 -12.27
N ALA A 84 -2.74 -44.92 -12.26
CA ALA A 84 -2.49 -46.01 -13.19
C ALA A 84 -3.56 -47.10 -13.11
N GLN A 85 -4.16 -47.33 -11.93
CA GLN A 85 -5.20 -48.31 -11.69
C GLN A 85 -6.61 -47.76 -11.97
N LYS A 86 -6.85 -46.46 -11.73
CA LYS A 86 -8.13 -45.77 -12.03
C LYS A 86 -7.88 -44.63 -13.00
N ARG A 87 -7.93 -44.92 -14.29
CA ARG A 87 -7.66 -43.96 -15.36
C ARG A 87 -8.79 -42.94 -15.57
N ALA A 88 -10.02 -43.27 -15.20
CA ALA A 88 -11.20 -42.43 -15.31
C ALA A 88 -11.96 -42.40 -13.97
N PRO A 89 -11.51 -41.69 -12.97
CA PRO A 89 -12.22 -41.55 -11.70
C PRO A 89 -13.54 -40.80 -11.91
N GLN A 90 -14.60 -41.29 -11.29
CA GLN A 90 -15.94 -40.66 -11.33
C GLN A 90 -16.16 -39.63 -10.23
N PHE A 91 -15.12 -39.28 -9.49
CA PHE A 91 -15.16 -38.27 -8.42
C PHE A 91 -14.20 -37.14 -8.73
N CYS A 92 -14.57 -35.94 -8.35
CA CYS A 92 -13.74 -34.75 -8.40
C CYS A 92 -13.91 -33.96 -7.11
N GLU A 93 -12.87 -33.25 -6.69
CA GLU A 93 -13.00 -32.24 -5.66
C GLU A 93 -13.22 -30.89 -6.34
N PRO A 94 -14.06 -30.01 -5.76
CA PRO A 94 -14.13 -28.63 -6.20
C PRO A 94 -12.77 -27.94 -5.99
N GLY A 95 -12.42 -26.99 -6.85
CA GLY A 95 -11.24 -26.16 -6.65
C GLY A 95 -11.37 -25.31 -5.37
N GLU A 96 -10.24 -24.97 -4.77
CA GLU A 96 -10.21 -24.06 -3.63
C GLU A 96 -10.61 -22.64 -4.10
N PRO A 97 -11.52 -21.97 -3.38
CA PRO A 97 -11.88 -20.59 -3.71
C PRO A 97 -10.69 -19.63 -3.49
N SER A 98 -10.68 -18.55 -4.22
CA SER A 98 -9.72 -17.45 -3.97
C SER A 98 -10.03 -16.76 -2.64
N ILE A 99 -8.99 -16.28 -1.99
CA ILE A 99 -9.12 -15.52 -0.74
C ILE A 99 -9.27 -14.04 -1.10
N GLU A 100 -10.42 -13.46 -0.74
CA GLU A 100 -10.63 -12.01 -0.80
C GLU A 100 -10.21 -11.39 0.54
N ARG A 101 -9.40 -10.33 0.46
CA ARG A 101 -8.96 -9.57 1.63
C ARG A 101 -9.22 -8.10 1.45
N GLU A 102 -9.74 -7.51 2.50
CA GLU A 102 -9.84 -6.06 2.64
C GLU A 102 -8.63 -5.55 3.41
N LEU A 103 -7.87 -4.67 2.77
CA LEU A 103 -6.59 -4.18 3.29
C LEU A 103 -6.69 -2.70 3.60
N PHE A 104 -6.16 -2.30 4.73
CA PHE A 104 -5.92 -0.91 5.07
C PHE A 104 -4.45 -0.58 4.79
N LEU A 105 -4.22 0.38 3.89
CA LEU A 105 -2.90 0.87 3.54
C LEU A 105 -2.62 2.17 4.29
N GLU A 106 -1.60 2.16 5.10
CA GLU A 106 -1.12 3.31 5.85
C GLU A 106 0.29 3.66 5.38
N LEU A 107 0.46 4.87 4.88
CA LEU A 107 1.77 5.34 4.46
C LEU A 107 2.42 6.10 5.62
N LYS A 108 3.52 5.55 6.14
CA LYS A 108 4.38 6.23 7.11
C LYS A 108 5.27 7.20 6.35
N LEU A 109 4.74 8.39 6.10
CA LEU A 109 5.48 9.42 5.41
C LEU A 109 6.41 10.15 6.36
N ILE A 110 7.71 10.15 6.00
CA ILE A 110 8.60 11.26 6.31
C ILE A 110 8.33 12.28 5.20
N ALA A 111 8.15 13.55 5.55
CA ALA A 111 7.94 14.57 4.54
C ALA A 111 9.20 14.74 3.68
N ASP A 112 9.03 14.98 2.38
CA ASP A 112 10.13 15.27 1.47
C ASP A 112 10.77 16.64 1.74
N VAL A 113 9.97 17.58 2.28
CA VAL A 113 10.40 18.95 2.60
C VAL A 113 9.90 19.34 3.98
N GLY A 114 10.79 19.77 4.84
CA GLY A 114 10.47 20.35 6.15
C GLY A 114 10.52 21.89 6.12
N LEU A 115 9.48 22.55 6.63
CA LEU A 115 9.50 24.00 6.83
C LEU A 115 9.98 24.31 8.25
N LEU A 116 11.09 25.03 8.32
CA LEU A 116 11.68 25.52 9.56
C LEU A 116 11.48 27.05 9.65
N GLY A 117 11.28 27.56 10.85
CA GLY A 117 11.22 29.01 11.08
C GLY A 117 10.46 29.38 12.35
N MET A 118 10.53 30.63 12.73
CA MET A 118 9.95 31.18 13.94
C MET A 118 8.44 30.91 14.06
N PRO A 119 7.89 30.80 15.26
CA PRO A 119 6.45 30.79 15.48
C PRO A 119 5.78 31.98 14.78
N ASN A 120 4.57 31.73 14.25
CA ASN A 120 3.78 32.75 13.53
C ASN A 120 4.42 33.36 12.26
N ALA A 121 5.50 32.79 11.74
CA ALA A 121 6.13 33.20 10.47
C ALA A 121 5.29 32.83 9.21
N GLY A 122 4.09 32.31 9.38
CA GLY A 122 3.20 32.00 8.26
C GLY A 122 3.43 30.63 7.61
N LYS A 123 4.21 29.73 8.22
CA LYS A 123 4.51 28.38 7.68
C LYS A 123 3.25 27.57 7.37
N SER A 124 2.36 27.46 8.34
CA SER A 124 1.11 26.69 8.19
C SER A 124 0.16 27.34 7.16
N THR A 125 0.18 28.68 7.05
CA THR A 125 -0.55 29.42 6.01
C THR A 125 0.03 29.12 4.62
N LEU A 126 1.37 29.05 4.52
CA LEU A 126 2.04 28.66 3.27
C LEU A 126 1.62 27.26 2.85
N ILE A 127 1.72 26.26 3.76
CA ILE A 127 1.29 24.88 3.47
C ILE A 127 -0.17 24.83 3.01
N SER A 128 -1.07 25.52 3.68
CA SER A 128 -2.48 25.51 3.30
C SER A 128 -2.75 26.14 1.92
N ARG A 129 -1.89 27.05 1.46
CA ARG A 129 -1.98 27.69 0.14
C ARG A 129 -1.39 26.84 -0.98
N ILE A 130 -0.26 26.15 -0.73
CA ILE A 130 0.43 25.34 -1.74
C ILE A 130 -0.07 23.89 -1.80
N SER A 131 -0.71 23.40 -0.74
CA SER A 131 -1.23 22.05 -0.68
C SER A 131 -2.44 21.85 -1.58
N SER A 132 -2.41 20.81 -2.41
CA SER A 132 -3.52 20.40 -3.27
C SER A 132 -4.63 19.66 -2.51
N ALA A 133 -4.41 19.32 -1.25
CA ALA A 133 -5.37 18.66 -0.36
C ALA A 133 -5.42 19.42 0.96
N LYS A 134 -6.51 19.27 1.72
CA LYS A 134 -6.57 19.79 3.09
C LYS A 134 -5.39 19.23 3.90
N PRO A 135 -4.61 20.08 4.58
CA PRO A 135 -3.52 19.61 5.43
C PRO A 135 -4.00 18.51 6.39
N LYS A 136 -3.25 17.43 6.45
CA LYS A 136 -3.52 16.35 7.40
C LYS A 136 -2.60 16.49 8.59
N ILE A 137 -3.14 16.25 9.75
CA ILE A 137 -2.42 16.13 11.01
C ILE A 137 -1.86 14.70 11.06
N ALA A 138 -0.57 14.54 11.32
CA ALA A 138 0.06 13.24 11.47
C ALA A 138 0.80 13.15 12.80
N ASP A 139 0.65 12.01 13.46
CA ASP A 139 1.30 11.71 14.74
C ASP A 139 2.65 11.04 14.46
N TYR A 140 3.74 11.74 14.77
CA TYR A 140 5.08 11.20 14.64
C TYR A 140 5.65 10.85 16.01
N PRO A 141 6.19 9.65 16.19
CA PRO A 141 6.68 9.19 17.50
C PRO A 141 7.90 9.95 18.03
N PHE A 142 8.50 10.83 17.21
CA PHE A 142 9.68 11.62 17.55
C PHE A 142 9.39 13.13 17.65
N THR A 143 8.12 13.56 17.54
CA THR A 143 7.72 14.95 17.70
C THR A 143 6.78 15.11 18.88
N THR A 144 7.06 16.06 19.76
CA THR A 144 6.15 16.45 20.84
C THR A 144 4.97 17.28 20.36
N LEU A 145 5.08 17.85 19.16
CA LEU A 145 4.06 18.67 18.51
C LEU A 145 3.66 18.03 17.18
N ILE A 146 2.37 17.98 16.93
CA ILE A 146 1.78 17.33 15.76
C ILE A 146 2.03 18.19 14.51
N PRO A 147 2.83 17.75 13.53
CA PRO A 147 3.12 18.51 12.32
C PRO A 147 1.93 18.55 11.36
N ASN A 148 1.76 19.68 10.68
CA ASN A 148 0.84 19.81 9.58
C ASN A 148 1.49 19.36 8.27
N LEU A 149 0.85 18.41 7.57
CA LEU A 149 1.33 17.90 6.29
C LEU A 149 0.52 18.46 5.14
N GLY A 150 1.21 18.92 4.10
CA GLY A 150 0.60 19.33 2.84
C GLY A 150 1.18 18.52 1.67
N VAL A 151 0.35 18.14 0.71
CA VAL A 151 0.80 17.49 -0.53
C VAL A 151 0.78 18.50 -1.66
N VAL A 152 1.95 18.74 -2.24
CA VAL A 152 2.12 19.66 -3.38
C VAL A 152 2.21 18.84 -4.66
N LYS A 153 1.32 19.10 -5.62
CA LYS A 153 1.34 18.45 -6.94
C LYS A 153 2.33 19.16 -7.85
N LYS A 154 3.18 18.40 -8.51
CA LYS A 154 3.99 18.89 -9.64
C LYS A 154 3.16 18.88 -10.93
N ARG A 155 3.56 19.69 -11.90
CA ARG A 155 2.96 19.67 -13.26
C ARG A 155 3.19 18.33 -13.99
N SER A 156 4.20 17.57 -13.59
CA SER A 156 4.52 16.23 -14.11
C SER A 156 3.59 15.12 -13.61
N GLY A 157 2.67 15.40 -12.69
CA GLY A 157 1.77 14.40 -12.09
C GLY A 157 2.23 13.90 -10.72
N ASP A 158 3.54 13.86 -10.45
CA ASP A 158 4.08 13.49 -9.14
C ASP A 158 3.89 14.61 -8.13
N GLY A 159 3.69 14.24 -6.86
CA GLY A 159 3.61 15.18 -5.74
C GLY A 159 4.77 14.98 -4.76
N TYR A 160 4.99 15.96 -3.92
CA TYR A 160 5.86 15.85 -2.75
C TYR A 160 5.13 16.31 -1.49
N VAL A 161 5.57 15.79 -0.36
CA VAL A 161 4.96 16.05 0.94
C VAL A 161 5.79 17.10 1.66
N VAL A 162 5.13 18.18 2.10
CA VAL A 162 5.71 19.25 2.89
C VAL A 162 5.18 19.14 4.32
N ALA A 163 6.07 19.15 5.30
CA ALA A 163 5.72 19.19 6.72
C ALA A 163 6.06 20.55 7.33
N ASP A 164 5.15 21.07 8.15
CA ASP A 164 5.48 22.11 9.13
C ASP A 164 5.99 21.39 10.38
N ILE A 165 7.26 21.56 10.68
CA ILE A 165 7.88 20.96 11.87
C ILE A 165 7.96 22.04 12.95
N PRO A 166 6.94 22.12 13.83
CA PRO A 166 6.98 23.05 14.95
C PRO A 166 8.04 22.61 15.96
N GLY A 167 8.71 23.53 16.60
CA GLY A 167 9.59 23.24 17.72
C GLY A 167 11.06 22.94 17.41
N LEU A 168 11.51 23.00 16.14
CA LEU A 168 12.93 22.96 15.78
C LEU A 168 13.54 24.39 15.78
N ILE A 169 13.44 25.08 16.89
CA ILE A 169 14.13 26.35 17.15
C ILE A 169 15.23 26.06 18.17
N GLU A 170 16.39 26.72 18.04
CA GLU A 170 17.42 26.70 19.08
C GLU A 170 16.79 26.99 20.43
N GLY A 171 16.98 26.09 21.41
CA GLY A 171 16.40 26.23 22.76
C GLY A 171 15.06 25.50 22.97
N ALA A 172 14.45 24.89 21.97
CA ALA A 172 13.20 24.14 22.15
C ALA A 172 13.36 22.91 23.07
N SER A 173 14.59 22.41 23.22
CA SER A 173 14.93 21.35 24.18
C SER A 173 15.05 21.85 25.63
N ASP A 174 15.22 23.13 25.81
CA ASP A 174 15.47 23.77 27.12
C ASP A 174 14.20 24.38 27.76
N GLY A 175 13.05 24.14 27.13
CA GLY A 175 11.73 24.47 27.73
C GLY A 175 11.40 25.96 27.72
N VAL A 176 11.92 26.74 26.76
CA VAL A 176 11.58 28.14 26.56
C VAL A 176 10.45 28.30 25.55
#